data_0d8e0b3c3c8a6a5f3b52ce727f4e2306
#
_entry.id   0d8e0b3c3c8a6a5f3b52ce727f4e2306
#
_cell.length_a   1.000
_cell.length_b   1.000
_cell.length_c   1.000
_cell.angle_alpha   90.00
_cell.angle_beta   90.00
_cell.angle_gamma   90.00
#
_symmetry.space_group_name_H-M   'P 1'
#
loop_
_entity.id
_entity.type
_entity.pdbx_description
1 polymer ?
#
loop_
_entity_poly.entity_id
_entity_poly.type
_entity_poly.pdbx_seq_one_letter_code
_entity_poly.pdbx_strand_id
1 'polypeptide(L)' 'EIKARRGVTHGLPREAVSKRKQKHIKQAAMYFIRDLRAQNRKWKELSFDVVEVYVHEDFKATVHYMPQCFM' A
#
# COMPACT_ATOMS: atom_id res chain seq x y z
N GLU A 1 0.78 1.17 -1.26
CA GLU A 1 0.64 2.44 -0.55
C GLU A 1 1.90 2.77 0.23
N ILE A 2 2.35 3.98 0.13
CA ILE A 2 3.53 4.47 0.83
C ILE A 2 3.12 5.57 1.80
N LYS A 3 3.58 5.46 3.05
CA LYS A 3 3.32 6.44 4.10
C LYS A 3 4.63 6.89 4.74
N ALA A 4 4.73 8.19 5.01
CA ALA A 4 5.84 8.76 5.77
C ALA A 4 5.32 9.30 7.10
N ARG A 5 6.00 8.97 8.18
CA ARG A 5 5.62 9.41 9.52
C ARG A 5 6.85 9.84 10.30
N ARG A 6 6.63 10.74 11.25
CA ARG A 6 7.65 11.10 12.25
C ARG A 6 7.42 10.31 13.53
N GLY A 7 8.52 9.88 14.14
CA GLY A 7 8.47 9.14 15.38
C GLY A 7 8.06 7.69 15.16
N VAL A 8 7.76 7.02 16.28
CA VAL A 8 7.39 5.62 16.28
C VAL A 8 5.89 5.51 16.45
N THR A 9 5.22 4.90 15.49
CA THR A 9 3.80 4.59 15.62
C THR A 9 3.64 3.08 15.68
N HIS A 10 2.75 2.66 16.57
CA HIS A 10 2.41 1.25 16.75
C HIS A 10 0.97 1.05 16.28
N GLY A 11 0.79 0.27 15.25
CA GLY A 11 -0.53 -0.09 14.76
C GLY A 11 -0.44 -1.39 14.01
N LEU A 12 -1.58 -2.02 13.78
CA LEU A 12 -1.63 -3.21 12.94
C LEU A 12 -1.36 -2.80 11.50
N PRO A 13 -0.69 -3.66 10.70
CA PRO A 13 -0.42 -3.34 9.28
C PRO A 13 -1.66 -2.87 8.51
N ARG A 14 -2.80 -3.51 8.76
CA ARG A 14 -4.04 -3.13 8.08
C ARG A 14 -4.59 -1.77 8.51
N GLU A 15 -4.14 -1.25 9.67
CA GLU A 15 -4.53 0.07 10.14
C GLU A 15 -3.69 1.19 9.54
N ALA A 16 -2.55 0.85 8.91
CA ALA A 16 -1.71 1.81 8.22
C ALA A 16 -2.44 2.50 7.08
N VAL A 17 -3.46 1.85 6.52
CA VAL A 17 -4.29 2.40 5.46
C VAL A 17 -5.76 2.32 5.92
N SER A 18 -6.47 3.44 5.93
CA SER A 18 -7.86 3.48 6.33
C SER A 18 -8.72 2.62 5.41
N LYS A 19 -9.85 2.14 5.92
CA LYS A 19 -10.79 1.34 5.13
C LYS A 19 -11.29 2.09 3.90
N ARG A 20 -11.53 3.40 4.03
CA ARG A 20 -11.95 4.24 2.93
C ARG A 20 -10.90 4.29 1.83
N LYS A 21 -9.63 4.43 2.21
CA LYS A 21 -8.53 4.47 1.28
C LYS A 21 -8.30 3.10 0.63
N GLN A 22 -8.42 2.03 1.42
CA GLN A 22 -8.34 0.66 0.88
C GLN A 22 -9.40 0.45 -0.21
N LYS A 23 -10.62 0.92 0.02
CA LYS A 23 -11.69 0.82 -0.96
C LYS A 23 -11.34 1.56 -2.26
N HIS A 24 -10.81 2.77 -2.15
CA HIS A 24 -10.41 3.55 -3.32
C HIS A 24 -9.28 2.89 -4.09
N ILE A 25 -8.30 2.33 -3.38
CA ILE A 25 -7.18 1.63 -4.00
C ILE A 25 -7.69 0.39 -4.75
N LYS A 26 -8.59 -0.37 -4.14
CA LYS A 26 -9.17 -1.56 -4.79
C LYS A 26 -9.97 -1.19 -6.02
N GLN A 27 -10.72 -0.09 -5.99
CA GLN A 27 -11.46 0.38 -7.16
C GLN A 27 -10.52 0.77 -8.30
N ALA A 28 -9.44 1.49 -7.98
CA ALA A 28 -8.43 1.84 -8.99
C ALA A 28 -7.78 0.60 -9.59
N ALA A 29 -7.50 -0.40 -8.76
CA ALA A 29 -6.94 -1.67 -9.23
C ALA A 29 -7.89 -2.38 -10.18
N MET A 30 -9.19 -2.36 -9.92
CA MET A 30 -10.19 -2.98 -10.79
C MET A 30 -10.24 -2.31 -12.17
N TYR A 31 -10.14 -0.98 -12.23
CA TYR A 31 -10.06 -0.27 -13.50
C TYR A 31 -8.78 -0.64 -14.26
N PHE A 32 -7.67 -0.73 -13.55
CA PHE A 32 -6.39 -1.13 -14.15
C PHE A 32 -6.46 -2.54 -14.74
N ILE A 33 -7.06 -3.49 -14.00
CA ILE A 33 -7.24 -4.86 -14.47
C ILE A 33 -8.12 -4.88 -15.73
N ARG A 34 -9.18 -4.08 -15.75
CA ARG A 34 -10.05 -3.98 -16.92
C ARG A 34 -9.29 -3.51 -18.15
N ASP A 35 -8.43 -2.51 -17.98
CA ASP A 35 -7.60 -2.00 -19.07
C ASP A 35 -6.61 -3.06 -19.57
N LEU A 36 -6.01 -3.83 -18.65
CA LEU A 36 -5.12 -4.92 -19.02
C LEU A 36 -5.85 -5.98 -19.86
N ARG A 37 -7.06 -6.33 -19.47
CA ARG A 37 -7.88 -7.27 -20.23
C ARG A 37 -8.21 -6.75 -21.63
N ALA A 38 -8.55 -5.48 -21.74
CA ALA A 38 -8.86 -4.86 -23.03
C ALA A 38 -7.66 -4.87 -23.96
N GLN A 39 -6.43 -4.84 -23.43
CA GLN A 39 -5.19 -4.91 -24.18
C GLN A 39 -4.67 -6.34 -24.36
N ASN A 40 -5.43 -7.35 -23.93
CA ASN A 40 -5.03 -8.76 -23.95
C ASN A 40 -3.73 -9.03 -23.18
N ARG A 41 -3.49 -8.23 -22.13
CA ARG A 41 -2.32 -8.42 -21.27
C ARG A 41 -2.68 -9.33 -20.11
N LYS A 42 -1.74 -10.15 -19.70
CA LYS A 42 -1.93 -11.12 -18.62
C LYS A 42 -1.16 -10.68 -17.37
N TRP A 43 -1.68 -11.05 -16.20
CA TRP A 43 -0.98 -10.88 -14.92
C TRP A 43 -1.07 -12.18 -14.15
N LYS A 44 -0.10 -12.41 -13.24
CA LYS A 44 -0.09 -13.63 -12.42
C LYS A 44 -0.76 -13.40 -11.07
N GLU A 45 -0.45 -12.28 -10.46
CA GLU A 45 -0.81 -12.01 -9.09
C GLU A 45 -1.14 -10.55 -8.91
N LEU A 46 -2.02 -10.27 -7.94
CA LEU A 46 -2.32 -8.92 -7.48
C LEU A 46 -2.14 -8.89 -5.97
N SER A 47 -1.36 -7.95 -5.47
CA SER A 47 -1.24 -7.74 -4.04
C SER A 47 -1.34 -6.25 -3.71
N PHE A 48 -1.81 -5.97 -2.50
CA PHE A 48 -1.86 -4.61 -1.97
C PHE A 48 -0.84 -4.52 -0.85
N ASP A 49 0.24 -3.80 -1.10
CA ASP A 49 1.37 -3.70 -0.21
C ASP A 49 1.40 -2.31 0.42
N VAL A 50 1.94 -2.23 1.63
CA VAL A 50 2.10 -0.96 2.33
C VAL A 50 3.56 -0.79 2.71
N VAL A 51 4.09 0.41 2.49
CA VAL A 51 5.41 0.78 2.96
C VAL A 51 5.26 1.98 3.90
N GLU A 52 5.71 1.82 5.13
CA GLU A 52 5.77 2.91 6.10
C GLU A 52 7.21 3.39 6.23
N VAL A 53 7.38 4.70 6.25
CA VAL A 53 8.68 5.32 6.46
C VAL A 53 8.60 6.18 7.71
N TYR A 54 9.44 5.87 8.69
CA TYR A 54 9.54 6.62 9.93
C TYR A 54 10.78 7.50 9.85
N VAL A 55 10.59 8.81 9.90
CA VAL A 55 11.70 9.77 9.86
C VAL A 55 12.06 10.15 11.30
N HIS A 56 13.29 9.90 11.68
CA HIS A 56 13.79 10.20 13.02
C HIS A 56 14.40 11.61 13.09
N GLU A 57 14.60 12.13 14.30
CA GLU A 57 15.12 13.49 14.51
C GLU A 57 16.53 13.69 13.92
N ASP A 58 17.32 12.63 13.82
CA ASP A 58 18.66 12.68 13.26
C ASP A 58 18.68 12.52 11.73
N PHE A 59 17.54 12.71 11.10
CA PHE A 59 17.33 12.56 9.65
C PHE A 59 17.55 11.15 9.11
N LYS A 60 17.63 10.17 9.99
CA LYS A 60 17.60 8.77 9.59
C LYS A 60 16.16 8.32 9.37
N ALA A 61 15.98 7.31 8.55
CA ALA A 61 14.64 6.77 8.27
C ALA A 61 14.63 5.27 8.50
N THR A 62 13.54 4.79 9.06
CA THR A 62 13.23 3.36 9.15
C THR A 62 12.13 3.05 8.17
N VAL A 63 12.36 2.03 7.34
CA VAL A 63 11.38 1.60 6.35
C VAL A 63 10.79 0.28 6.79
N HIS A 64 9.46 0.22 6.80
CA HIS A 64 8.73 -0.99 7.15
C HIS A 64 7.86 -1.40 5.96
N TYR A 65 8.20 -2.51 5.32
CA TYR A 65 7.46 -3.04 4.19
C TYR A 65 6.51 -4.13 4.65
N MET A 66 5.24 -3.97 4.31
CA MET A 66 4.18 -4.92 4.66
C MET A 66 3.54 -5.45 3.37
N PRO A 67 4.01 -6.59 2.87
CA PRO A 67 3.42 -7.19 1.67
C PRO A 67 2.05 -7.78 1.98
N GLN A 68 1.18 -7.78 0.98
CA GLN A 68 -0.16 -8.36 1.07
C GLN A 68 -0.94 -7.85 2.30
N CYS A 69 -0.83 -6.54 2.55
CA CYS A 69 -1.37 -5.93 3.76
C CYS A 69 -2.89 -5.97 3.81
N PHE A 70 -3.55 -5.86 2.66
CA PHE A 70 -5.00 -5.94 2.57
C PHE A 70 -5.41 -6.48 1.19
N MET A 71 -6.63 -6.94 1.13
CA MET A 71 -7.21 -7.47 -0.10
C MET A 71 -8.48 -6.71 -0.47
#